data_d23a0639a639210d20817ec0caaf0639
#
_entry.id   d23a0639a639210d20817ec0caaf0639
#
_cell.length_a   1.000
_cell.length_b   1.000
_cell.length_c   1.000
_cell.angle_alpha   90.00
_cell.angle_beta   90.00
_cell.angle_gamma   90.00
#
_symmetry.space_group_name_H-M   'P 1'
#
loop_
_entity.id
_entity.type
_entity.pdbx_description
1 polymer ?
#
loop_
_entity_poly.entity_id
_entity_poly.type
_entity_poly.pdbx_seq_one_letter_code
_entity_poly.pdbx_strand_id
1 'polypeptide(L)'
;FVQMQSYAESLYMDELSGLYNRRYFNAVLAEKKIASQKSLYGIMMDVNDFKCINDNLGHSTGDKAICTLGNILIRSIPDAGMAIRYAGDEFIVLLSGVDTERVLATMEEINHNLSRFNESGIEPFHLSVSMGYTEFGTEDDAETFLMHMDEKMYEEKRKYHMRKKSAGLENKV
;
A
#
# COMPACT_ATOMS: atom_id res chain seq x y z
N PHE A 1 5.27 32.81 -2.76
CA PHE A 1 4.76 31.91 -1.70
C PHE A 1 4.05 30.69 -2.30
N VAL A 2 3.11 30.83 -3.21
CA VAL A 2 2.36 29.72 -3.85
C VAL A 2 3.29 28.75 -4.60
N GLN A 3 4.31 29.23 -5.30
CA GLN A 3 5.27 28.38 -6.03
C GLN A 3 6.18 27.56 -5.09
N MET A 4 6.53 28.09 -3.92
CA MET A 4 7.35 27.34 -2.94
C MET A 4 6.54 26.22 -2.26
N GLN A 5 5.25 26.42 -1.97
CA GLN A 5 4.38 25.38 -1.43
C GLN A 5 4.16 24.26 -2.46
N SER A 6 3.88 24.60 -3.72
CA SER A 6 3.73 23.62 -4.80
C SER A 6 5.02 22.80 -5.04
N TYR A 7 6.18 23.40 -4.90
CA TYR A 7 7.47 22.70 -5.06
C TYR A 7 7.76 21.77 -3.87
N ALA A 8 7.43 22.19 -2.64
CA ALA A 8 7.59 21.36 -1.45
C ALA A 8 6.64 20.16 -1.48
N GLU A 9 5.39 20.34 -1.94
CA GLU A 9 4.43 19.24 -2.11
C GLU A 9 4.89 18.23 -3.17
N SER A 10 5.48 18.66 -4.29
CA SER A 10 5.99 17.76 -5.33
C SER A 10 7.13 16.86 -4.86
N LEU A 11 7.90 17.27 -3.84
CA LEU A 11 8.97 16.45 -3.28
C LEU A 11 8.46 15.19 -2.55
N TYR A 12 7.23 15.19 -2.12
CA TYR A 12 6.61 14.13 -1.33
C TYR A 12 5.62 13.25 -2.10
N MET A 13 5.38 13.55 -3.38
CA MET A 13 4.46 12.79 -4.22
C MET A 13 5.21 11.80 -5.12
N ASP A 14 4.57 10.67 -5.41
CA ASP A 14 4.94 9.74 -6.48
C ASP A 14 4.12 10.07 -7.72
N GLU A 15 4.79 10.50 -8.78
CA GLU A 15 4.14 11.00 -10.01
C GLU A 15 3.32 9.92 -10.73
N LEU A 16 3.72 8.64 -10.63
CA LEU A 16 3.02 7.56 -11.31
C LEU A 16 1.72 7.20 -10.61
N SER A 17 1.76 6.96 -9.31
CA SER A 17 0.60 6.51 -8.53
C SER A 17 -0.30 7.63 -8.03
N GLY A 18 0.20 8.86 -7.99
CA GLY A 18 -0.48 10.00 -7.37
C GLY A 18 -0.53 9.95 -5.84
N LEU A 19 0.18 9.03 -5.22
CA LEU A 19 0.28 8.85 -3.78
C LEU A 19 1.49 9.60 -3.22
N TYR A 20 1.59 9.64 -1.90
CA TYR A 20 2.84 10.05 -1.26
C TYR A 20 3.97 9.07 -1.59
N ASN A 21 5.22 9.55 -1.52
CA ASN A 21 6.41 8.73 -1.73
C ASN A 21 7.08 8.33 -0.40
N ARG A 22 8.16 7.53 -0.49
CA ARG A 22 8.95 7.09 0.67
C ARG A 22 9.52 8.25 1.51
N ARG A 23 9.82 9.42 0.90
CA ARG A 23 10.32 10.58 1.65
C ARG A 23 9.27 11.09 2.62
N TYR A 24 8.01 11.12 2.20
CA TYR A 24 6.89 11.50 3.05
C TYR A 24 6.73 10.54 4.24
N PHE A 25 6.77 9.22 3.99
CA PHE A 25 6.76 8.22 5.05
C PHE A 25 7.81 8.50 6.14
N ASN A 26 9.06 8.73 5.75
CA ASN A 26 10.13 9.02 6.69
C ASN A 26 9.91 10.33 7.46
N ALA A 27 9.39 11.36 6.80
CA ALA A 27 9.07 12.64 7.43
C ALA A 27 7.97 12.49 8.49
N VAL A 28 6.89 11.78 8.19
CA VAL A 28 5.77 11.53 9.12
C VAL A 28 6.25 10.78 10.36
N LEU A 29 7.08 9.74 10.19
CA LEU A 29 7.60 8.97 11.33
C LEU A 29 8.59 9.77 12.19
N ALA A 30 9.39 10.64 11.59
CA ALA A 30 10.28 11.53 12.33
C ALA A 30 9.48 12.52 13.22
N GLU A 31 8.39 13.08 12.71
CA GLU A 31 7.48 13.93 13.47
C GLU A 31 6.74 13.17 14.57
N LYS A 32 6.30 11.92 14.28
CA LYS A 32 5.60 11.08 15.25
C LYS A 32 6.45 10.77 16.48
N LYS A 33 7.74 10.53 16.31
CA LYS A 33 8.68 10.32 17.43
C LYS A 33 8.73 11.51 18.40
N ILE A 34 8.34 12.71 17.94
CA ILE A 34 8.33 13.95 18.72
C ILE A 34 6.94 14.19 19.36
N ALA A 35 5.84 13.75 18.73
CA ALA A 35 4.46 14.14 19.07
C ALA A 35 3.58 12.98 19.62
N SER A 36 4.12 12.03 20.36
CA SER A 36 3.55 10.73 20.71
C SER A 36 2.28 10.73 21.58
N GLN A 37 1.13 11.17 21.05
CA GLN A 37 -0.15 11.11 21.80
C GLN A 37 -1.29 10.32 21.12
N LYS A 38 -1.13 9.88 19.87
CA LYS A 38 -2.17 9.11 19.15
C LYS A 38 -1.60 7.81 18.61
N SER A 39 -2.40 6.73 18.62
CA SER A 39 -2.07 5.50 17.93
C SER A 39 -1.70 5.78 16.47
N LEU A 40 -0.71 5.08 15.96
CA LEU A 40 -0.37 5.08 14.55
C LEU A 40 -0.27 3.63 14.08
N TYR A 41 -1.07 3.27 13.09
CA TYR A 41 -1.01 1.97 12.44
C TYR A 41 -0.43 2.11 11.05
N GLY A 42 0.35 1.13 10.64
CA GLY A 42 0.81 0.96 9.27
C GLY A 42 0.28 -0.33 8.67
N ILE A 43 -0.21 -0.26 7.44
CA ILE A 43 -0.58 -1.41 6.62
C ILE A 43 0.40 -1.43 5.46
N MET A 44 1.28 -2.43 5.41
CA MET A 44 2.14 -2.65 4.26
C MET A 44 1.50 -3.62 3.29
N MET A 45 1.65 -3.37 2.01
CA MET A 45 1.11 -4.22 0.96
C MET A 45 2.05 -4.31 -0.24
N ASP A 46 1.96 -5.45 -0.91
CA ASP A 46 2.72 -5.77 -2.12
C ASP A 46 1.75 -6.34 -3.17
N VAL A 47 1.90 -5.91 -4.42
CA VAL A 47 1.05 -6.36 -5.52
C VAL A 47 1.45 -7.78 -5.90
N ASN A 48 0.51 -8.72 -5.73
CA ASN A 48 0.74 -10.11 -6.07
C ASN A 48 0.96 -10.27 -7.58
N ASP A 49 1.94 -11.07 -7.95
CA ASP A 49 2.28 -11.40 -9.34
C ASP A 49 2.56 -10.18 -10.24
N PHE A 50 2.96 -9.03 -9.69
CA PHE A 50 3.23 -7.81 -10.45
C PHE A 50 4.25 -8.03 -11.58
N LYS A 51 5.28 -8.86 -11.32
CA LYS A 51 6.23 -9.24 -12.33
C LYS A 51 5.56 -9.95 -13.51
N CYS A 52 4.57 -10.82 -13.25
CA CYS A 52 3.82 -11.50 -14.33
C CYS A 52 3.02 -10.51 -15.18
N ILE A 53 2.45 -9.46 -14.59
CA ILE A 53 1.80 -8.39 -15.34
C ILE A 53 2.79 -7.72 -16.28
N ASN A 54 3.97 -7.33 -15.78
CA ASN A 54 5.02 -6.71 -16.60
C ASN A 54 5.52 -7.64 -17.71
N ASP A 55 5.83 -8.89 -17.37
CA ASP A 55 6.44 -9.84 -18.30
C ASP A 55 5.48 -10.26 -19.43
N ASN A 56 4.18 -10.40 -19.12
CA ASN A 56 3.17 -10.85 -20.09
C ASN A 56 2.45 -9.73 -20.84
N LEU A 57 2.25 -8.58 -20.18
CA LEU A 57 1.45 -7.47 -20.73
C LEU A 57 2.26 -6.18 -20.94
N GLY A 58 3.53 -6.19 -20.57
CA GLY A 58 4.45 -5.06 -20.76
C GLY A 58 4.43 -4.02 -19.63
N HIS A 59 5.53 -3.29 -19.49
CA HIS A 59 5.72 -2.30 -18.42
C HIS A 59 4.67 -1.18 -18.41
N SER A 60 4.17 -0.77 -19.56
CA SER A 60 3.08 0.22 -19.65
C SER A 60 1.80 -0.27 -18.98
N THR A 61 1.52 -1.58 -19.06
CA THR A 61 0.38 -2.19 -18.33
C THR A 61 0.67 -2.30 -16.84
N GLY A 62 1.92 -2.60 -16.47
CA GLY A 62 2.35 -2.54 -15.06
C GLY A 62 2.19 -1.13 -14.47
N ASP A 63 2.55 -0.08 -15.20
CA ASP A 63 2.34 1.30 -14.79
C ASP A 63 0.86 1.61 -14.58
N LYS A 64 -0.02 1.14 -15.47
CA LYS A 64 -1.48 1.23 -15.29
C LYS A 64 -1.94 0.50 -14.03
N ALA A 65 -1.39 -0.67 -13.73
CA ALA A 65 -1.72 -1.42 -12.53
C ALA A 65 -1.37 -0.63 -11.26
N ILE A 66 -0.20 0.02 -11.23
CA ILE A 66 0.23 0.91 -10.14
C ILE A 66 -0.72 2.12 -10.01
N CYS A 67 -1.05 2.81 -11.12
CA CYS A 67 -1.99 3.93 -11.12
C CYS A 67 -3.37 3.50 -10.60
N THR A 68 -3.85 2.35 -11.06
CA THR A 68 -5.16 1.79 -10.65
C THR A 68 -5.19 1.50 -9.16
N LEU A 69 -4.15 0.83 -8.63
CA LEU A 69 -4.04 0.58 -7.20
C LEU A 69 -3.98 1.89 -6.41
N GLY A 70 -3.20 2.88 -6.87
CA GLY A 70 -3.16 4.21 -6.25
C GLY A 70 -4.55 4.83 -6.11
N ASN A 71 -5.34 4.81 -7.17
CA ASN A 71 -6.72 5.32 -7.17
C ASN A 71 -7.65 4.52 -6.22
N ILE A 72 -7.49 3.20 -6.16
CA ILE A 72 -8.25 2.35 -5.25
C ILE A 72 -7.91 2.72 -3.81
N LEU A 73 -6.63 2.86 -3.46
CA LEU A 73 -6.19 3.22 -2.11
C LEU A 73 -6.76 4.58 -1.67
N ILE A 74 -6.69 5.61 -2.51
CA ILE A 74 -7.24 6.94 -2.22
C ILE A 74 -8.74 6.86 -1.86
N ARG A 75 -9.49 5.98 -2.52
CA ARG A 75 -10.94 5.81 -2.29
C ARG A 75 -11.28 4.92 -1.10
N SER A 76 -10.37 4.05 -0.69
CA SER A 76 -10.59 3.03 0.34
C SER A 76 -10.17 3.50 1.73
N ILE A 77 -9.24 4.46 1.82
CA ILE A 77 -8.73 4.94 3.10
C ILE A 77 -9.60 6.07 3.67
N PRO A 78 -9.74 6.18 5.00
CA PRO A 78 -10.42 7.32 5.62
C PRO A 78 -9.64 8.63 5.43
N ASP A 79 -10.30 9.78 5.57
CA ASP A 79 -9.72 11.12 5.40
C ASP A 79 -8.44 11.35 6.25
N ALA A 80 -8.36 10.72 7.42
CA ALA A 80 -7.17 10.77 8.27
C ALA A 80 -6.07 9.78 7.87
N GLY A 81 -6.28 9.00 6.82
CA GLY A 81 -5.32 8.03 6.28
C GLY A 81 -4.39 8.65 5.25
N MET A 82 -3.21 8.08 5.11
CA MET A 82 -2.21 8.47 4.13
C MET A 82 -1.77 7.25 3.35
N ALA A 83 -1.90 7.27 2.02
CA ALA A 83 -1.41 6.22 1.15
C ALA A 83 -0.07 6.63 0.54
N ILE A 84 0.87 5.72 0.55
CA ILE A 84 2.27 5.93 0.19
C ILE A 84 2.69 4.82 -0.78
N ARG A 85 3.30 5.17 -1.89
CA ARG A 85 4.07 4.22 -2.69
C ARG A 85 5.49 4.16 -2.14
N TYR A 86 5.82 3.06 -1.48
CA TYR A 86 7.09 2.91 -0.78
C TYR A 86 8.24 2.54 -1.70
N ALA A 87 8.03 1.57 -2.59
CA ALA A 87 8.96 1.16 -3.64
C ALA A 87 8.19 0.40 -4.72
N GLY A 88 8.65 0.36 -5.95
CA GLY A 88 8.15 -0.51 -7.03
C GLY A 88 6.65 -0.82 -6.99
N ASP A 89 6.32 -2.00 -6.51
CA ASP A 89 4.98 -2.54 -6.28
C ASP A 89 4.59 -2.62 -4.79
N GLU A 90 5.34 -1.97 -3.91
CA GLU A 90 5.12 -1.92 -2.46
C GLU A 90 4.46 -0.60 -2.05
N PHE A 91 3.41 -0.72 -1.24
CA PHE A 91 2.63 0.42 -0.75
C PHE A 91 2.45 0.35 0.76
N ILE A 92 2.28 1.51 1.38
CA ILE A 92 1.98 1.63 2.81
C ILE A 92 0.78 2.54 2.98
N VAL A 93 -0.15 2.16 3.85
CA VAL A 93 -1.19 3.04 4.38
C VAL A 93 -0.88 3.32 5.84
N LEU A 94 -0.81 4.60 6.22
CA LEU A 94 -0.70 5.04 7.60
C LEU A 94 -2.06 5.54 8.10
N LEU A 95 -2.48 5.07 9.27
CA LEU A 95 -3.72 5.47 9.93
C LEU A 95 -3.39 5.98 11.33
N SER A 96 -3.73 7.23 11.62
CA SER A 96 -3.47 7.86 12.92
C SER A 96 -4.75 8.10 13.71
N GLY A 97 -4.71 7.80 15.02
CA GLY A 97 -5.84 8.03 15.92
C GLY A 97 -7.02 7.08 15.71
N VAL A 98 -6.74 5.88 15.21
CA VAL A 98 -7.71 4.81 14.98
C VAL A 98 -7.43 3.61 15.90
N ASP A 99 -8.38 2.72 15.99
CA ASP A 99 -8.24 1.40 16.62
C ASP A 99 -8.01 0.28 15.59
N THR A 100 -7.75 -0.91 16.06
CA THR A 100 -7.52 -2.10 15.23
C THR A 100 -8.75 -2.45 14.37
N GLU A 101 -9.96 -2.24 14.88
CA GLU A 101 -11.19 -2.51 14.14
C GLU A 101 -11.26 -1.64 12.87
N ARG A 102 -10.91 -0.36 12.99
CA ARG A 102 -10.84 0.56 11.84
C ARG A 102 -9.74 0.17 10.85
N VAL A 103 -8.61 -0.33 11.32
CA VAL A 103 -7.54 -0.85 10.45
C VAL A 103 -8.05 -2.03 9.62
N LEU A 104 -8.67 -3.01 10.27
CA LEU A 104 -9.23 -4.19 9.60
C LEU A 104 -10.33 -3.81 8.61
N ALA A 105 -11.23 -2.91 8.99
CA ALA A 105 -12.27 -2.39 8.08
C ALA A 105 -11.67 -1.70 6.84
N THR A 106 -10.56 -0.96 7.01
CA THR A 106 -9.85 -0.34 5.87
C THR A 106 -9.24 -1.39 4.94
N MET A 107 -8.65 -2.46 5.49
CA MET A 107 -8.11 -3.57 4.69
C MET A 107 -9.23 -4.31 3.92
N GLU A 108 -10.39 -4.51 4.54
CA GLU A 108 -11.57 -5.10 3.89
C GLU A 108 -12.09 -4.21 2.74
N GLU A 109 -12.16 -2.90 2.95
CA GLU A 109 -12.57 -1.93 1.93
C GLU A 109 -11.62 -1.93 0.72
N ILE A 110 -10.30 -2.01 0.97
CA ILE A 110 -9.29 -2.14 -0.10
C ILE A 110 -9.56 -3.41 -0.92
N ASN A 111 -9.72 -4.57 -0.24
CA ASN A 111 -10.00 -5.84 -0.91
C ASN A 111 -11.34 -5.82 -1.68
N HIS A 112 -12.37 -5.20 -1.12
CA HIS A 112 -13.65 -5.05 -1.77
C HIS A 112 -13.54 -4.24 -3.07
N ASN A 113 -12.82 -3.10 -3.03
CA ASN A 113 -12.63 -2.25 -4.20
C ASN A 113 -11.72 -2.91 -5.27
N LEU A 114 -10.73 -3.72 -4.87
CA LEU A 114 -9.94 -4.55 -5.78
C LEU A 114 -10.84 -5.60 -6.48
N SER A 115 -11.70 -6.27 -5.73
CA SER A 115 -12.65 -7.26 -6.30
C SER A 115 -13.59 -6.62 -7.32
N ARG A 116 -14.17 -5.46 -6.98
CA ARG A 116 -15.02 -4.70 -7.91
C ARG A 116 -14.28 -4.27 -9.18
N PHE A 117 -13.04 -3.83 -9.04
CA PHE A 117 -12.21 -3.52 -10.19
C PHE A 117 -12.01 -4.76 -11.08
N ASN A 118 -11.61 -5.89 -10.50
CA ASN A 118 -11.38 -7.14 -11.23
C ASN A 118 -12.65 -7.66 -11.93
N GLU A 119 -13.80 -7.57 -11.26
CA GLU A 119 -15.11 -7.95 -11.82
C GLU A 119 -15.55 -7.07 -12.98
N SER A 120 -15.08 -5.81 -13.04
CA SER A 120 -15.43 -4.90 -14.13
C SER A 120 -14.88 -5.33 -15.49
N GLY A 121 -13.78 -6.10 -15.50
CA GLY A 121 -13.11 -6.58 -16.72
C GLY A 121 -12.61 -5.46 -17.65
N ILE A 122 -12.46 -4.22 -17.15
CA ILE A 122 -12.05 -3.05 -17.94
C ILE A 122 -10.59 -3.18 -18.41
N GLU A 123 -9.73 -3.74 -17.55
CA GLU A 123 -8.31 -3.92 -17.86
C GLU A 123 -7.97 -5.39 -18.08
N PRO A 124 -6.92 -5.69 -18.86
CA PRO A 124 -6.54 -7.07 -19.18
C PRO A 124 -5.76 -7.76 -18.04
N PHE A 125 -5.71 -7.18 -16.87
CA PHE A 125 -5.04 -7.71 -15.67
C PHE A 125 -5.96 -7.70 -14.46
N HIS A 126 -5.66 -8.58 -13.52
CA HIS A 126 -6.30 -8.60 -12.21
C HIS A 126 -5.34 -8.06 -11.16
N LEU A 127 -5.85 -7.29 -10.21
CA LEU A 127 -5.11 -6.80 -9.07
C LEU A 127 -5.46 -7.58 -7.82
N SER A 128 -4.45 -8.06 -7.13
CA SER A 128 -4.57 -8.52 -5.75
C SER A 128 -3.34 -8.09 -4.97
N VAL A 129 -3.48 -7.91 -3.67
CA VAL A 129 -2.40 -7.50 -2.79
C VAL A 129 -2.29 -8.45 -1.60
N SER A 130 -1.08 -8.64 -1.11
CA SER A 130 -0.83 -9.23 0.20
C SER A 130 -0.63 -8.10 1.18
N MET A 131 -1.39 -8.08 2.30
CA MET A 131 -1.37 -6.99 3.26
C MET A 131 -1.05 -7.48 4.66
N GLY A 132 -0.20 -6.75 5.36
CA GLY A 132 0.07 -6.94 6.79
C GLY A 132 0.04 -5.61 7.52
N TYR A 133 -0.39 -5.59 8.78
CA TYR A 133 -0.45 -4.38 9.58
C TYR A 133 0.22 -4.54 10.94
N THR A 134 0.67 -3.42 11.49
CA THR A 134 1.15 -3.32 12.86
C THR A 134 0.89 -1.93 13.43
N GLU A 135 0.87 -1.83 14.76
CA GLU A 135 0.87 -0.55 15.47
C GLU A 135 2.31 -0.08 15.68
N PHE A 136 2.54 1.23 15.55
CA PHE A 136 3.81 1.85 15.91
C PHE A 136 3.95 1.87 17.43
N GLY A 137 4.84 1.03 17.96
CA GLY A 137 5.10 0.90 19.39
C GLY A 137 5.87 2.10 19.95
N THR A 138 5.85 2.23 21.28
CA THR A 138 6.54 3.31 22.00
C THR A 138 8.06 3.27 21.84
N GLU A 139 8.61 2.08 21.67
CA GLU A 139 10.05 1.84 21.48
C GLU A 139 10.46 1.73 20.01
N ASP A 140 9.49 1.77 19.08
CA ASP A 140 9.78 1.66 17.66
C ASP A 140 10.45 2.91 17.11
N ASP A 141 11.41 2.70 16.25
CA ASP A 141 11.83 3.66 15.24
C ASP A 141 11.22 3.31 13.87
N ALA A 142 11.50 4.13 12.88
CA ALA A 142 10.96 3.94 11.54
C ALA A 142 11.39 2.60 10.92
N GLU A 143 12.61 2.13 11.21
CA GLU A 143 13.16 0.88 10.69
C GLU A 143 12.49 -0.34 11.32
N THR A 144 12.34 -0.34 12.65
CA THR A 144 11.65 -1.40 13.40
C THR A 144 10.18 -1.50 12.99
N PHE A 145 9.50 -0.37 12.87
CA PHE A 145 8.10 -0.32 12.42
C PHE A 145 7.92 -0.89 11.02
N LEU A 146 8.82 -0.49 10.09
CA LEU A 146 8.82 -1.01 8.72
C LEU A 146 9.07 -2.52 8.70
N MET A 147 10.03 -3.00 9.48
CA MET A 147 10.35 -4.43 9.60
C MET A 147 9.13 -5.23 10.09
N HIS A 148 8.44 -4.77 11.12
CA HIS A 148 7.24 -5.46 11.64
C HIS A 148 6.11 -5.50 10.62
N MET A 149 5.89 -4.42 9.85
CA MET A 149 4.90 -4.41 8.78
C MET A 149 5.27 -5.40 7.66
N ASP A 150 6.54 -5.40 7.24
CA ASP A 150 7.04 -6.30 6.20
C ASP A 150 6.90 -7.77 6.58
N GLU A 151 7.25 -8.14 7.81
CA GLU A 151 7.06 -9.51 8.33
C GLU A 151 5.60 -9.96 8.23
N LYS A 152 4.66 -9.10 8.62
CA LYS A 152 3.22 -9.39 8.55
C LYS A 152 2.72 -9.52 7.12
N MET A 153 3.12 -8.63 6.23
CA MET A 153 2.79 -8.68 4.81
C MET A 153 3.38 -9.94 4.15
N TYR A 154 4.63 -10.29 4.49
CA TYR A 154 5.28 -11.48 3.94
C TYR A 154 4.61 -12.79 4.37
N GLU A 155 4.09 -12.89 5.60
CA GLU A 155 3.26 -14.02 6.05
C GLU A 155 2.05 -14.21 5.13
N GLU A 156 1.34 -13.14 4.78
CA GLU A 156 0.19 -13.17 3.89
C GLU A 156 0.59 -13.50 2.43
N LYS A 157 1.70 -12.96 1.96
CA LYS A 157 2.25 -13.28 0.63
C LYS A 157 2.59 -14.76 0.50
N ARG A 158 3.15 -15.38 1.55
CA ARG A 158 3.40 -16.82 1.58
C ARG A 158 2.09 -17.63 1.50
N LYS A 159 1.06 -17.23 2.23
CA LYS A 159 -0.26 -17.88 2.17
C LYS A 159 -0.89 -17.75 0.78
N TYR A 160 -0.75 -16.60 0.13
CA TYR A 160 -1.20 -16.41 -1.25
C TYR A 160 -0.53 -17.40 -2.20
N HIS A 161 0.79 -17.50 -2.17
CA HIS A 161 1.52 -18.44 -3.04
C HIS A 161 1.17 -19.90 -2.76
N MET A 162 0.98 -20.30 -1.50
CA MET A 162 0.56 -21.66 -1.16
C MET A 162 -0.84 -21.97 -1.74
N ARG A 163 -1.79 -21.04 -1.61
CA ARG A 163 -3.14 -21.20 -2.17
C ARG A 163 -3.10 -21.31 -3.70
N LYS A 164 -2.31 -20.47 -4.36
CA LYS A 164 -2.14 -20.48 -5.81
C LYS A 164 -1.55 -21.81 -6.29
N LYS A 165 -0.54 -22.32 -5.61
CA LYS A 165 0.08 -23.64 -5.88
C LYS A 165 -0.91 -24.78 -5.73
N SER A 166 -1.68 -24.79 -4.64
CA SER A 166 -2.71 -25.81 -4.38
C SER A 166 -3.83 -25.79 -5.41
N ALA A 167 -4.12 -24.63 -5.99
CA ALA A 167 -5.14 -24.47 -7.05
C ALA A 167 -4.65 -24.77 -8.46
N GLY A 168 -3.36 -25.11 -8.65
CA GLY A 168 -2.76 -25.35 -9.96
C GLY A 168 -2.68 -24.12 -10.87
N LEU A 169 -2.62 -22.91 -10.28
CA LEU A 169 -2.71 -21.61 -10.98
C LEU A 169 -1.34 -20.93 -11.13
N GLU A 170 -0.23 -21.66 -11.03
CA GLU A 170 1.14 -21.09 -10.94
C GLU A 170 1.56 -20.21 -12.13
N ASN A 171 0.84 -20.21 -13.26
CA ASN A 171 1.21 -19.45 -14.47
C ASN A 171 0.03 -18.73 -15.16
N LYS A 172 -1.06 -18.46 -14.47
CA LYS A 172 -2.18 -17.69 -15.04
C LYS A 172 -2.15 -16.25 -14.57
N VAL A 173 -2.05 -15.32 -15.52
CA VAL A 173 -2.25 -13.88 -15.34
C VAL A 173 -3.72 -13.59 -15.15
#